data_ef80d0dafb4359595212ebae37031e2c
#
_entry.id   ef80d0dafb4359595212ebae37031e2c
#
_cell.length_a   1.000
_cell.length_b   1.000
_cell.length_c   1.000
_cell.angle_alpha   90.00
_cell.angle_beta   90.00
_cell.angle_gamma   90.00
#
_symmetry.space_group_name_H-M   'P 1'
#
loop_
_entity.id
_entity.type
_entity.pdbx_description
1 polymer ?
#
loop_
_entity_poly.entity_id
_entity_poly.type
_entity_poly.pdbx_seq_one_letter_code
_entity_poly.pdbx_strand_id
1 'polypeptide(L)'
;AEEMKILFTDDNALYNDIKAKNELLEKYGESCRHNISGKTVKIPVTEAAKSLRNKSEWMMEHIRKTEWVTDGEGNGWFNGYYDNNGRQVEGVIDEQVRMMLTGEVFSIMAGTATEDQIMAITKSADKYLYAKDIGGYRLNTDFHEIKTDLGRMFGFAYGEKENGAVFSHMAVMYANALYKRGFAAEGYKALSSLYNAAMNFEVSRIYPGIPEYFNASGRGLYHYLTGAASWYMLTVITEVFGVRGEAGD
;
A
#
# COMPACT_ATOMS: atom_id res chain seq x y z
N ALA A 1 -21.77 14.31 20.84
CA ALA A 1 -22.68 13.34 20.20
C ALA A 1 -23.30 13.90 18.93
N GLU A 2 -23.81 15.15 18.93
CA GLU A 2 -24.39 15.78 17.72
C GLU A 2 -23.34 15.93 16.60
N GLU A 3 -22.09 16.21 16.95
CA GLU A 3 -20.97 16.30 16.03
C GLU A 3 -20.68 15.00 15.31
N MET A 4 -21.02 13.86 15.89
CA MET A 4 -20.91 12.56 15.23
C MET A 4 -21.87 12.40 14.05
N LYS A 5 -22.96 13.17 13.99
CA LYS A 5 -23.90 13.11 12.86
C LYS A 5 -23.26 13.54 11.55
N ILE A 6 -22.28 14.45 11.59
CA ILE A 6 -21.56 14.90 10.39
C ILE A 6 -20.82 13.76 9.69
N LEU A 7 -20.42 12.72 10.43
CA LEU A 7 -19.79 11.53 9.87
C LEU A 7 -20.72 10.73 8.95
N PHE A 8 -22.03 10.93 9.08
CA PHE A 8 -23.07 10.23 8.34
C PHE A 8 -23.82 11.12 7.35
N THR A 9 -23.31 12.31 7.08
CA THR A 9 -23.80 13.14 5.97
C THR A 9 -23.13 12.70 4.66
N ASP A 10 -23.81 12.88 3.54
CA ASP A 10 -23.25 12.61 2.20
C ASP A 10 -22.42 13.82 1.67
N ASP A 11 -22.12 14.78 2.54
CA ASP A 11 -21.33 15.96 2.19
C ASP A 11 -19.83 15.63 2.24
N ASN A 12 -19.21 15.58 1.07
CA ASN A 12 -17.77 15.38 0.91
C ASN A 12 -16.98 16.70 0.77
N ALA A 13 -17.66 17.87 0.95
CA ALA A 13 -17.02 19.17 0.80
C ALA A 13 -15.84 19.37 1.76
N LEU A 14 -15.94 18.82 2.98
CA LEU A 14 -14.87 18.86 3.97
C LEU A 14 -13.61 18.08 3.57
N TYR A 15 -13.69 17.18 2.58
CA TYR A 15 -12.54 16.37 2.20
C TYR A 15 -11.35 17.22 1.73
N ASN A 16 -11.64 18.25 0.92
CA ASN A 16 -10.61 19.14 0.37
C ASN A 16 -10.33 20.38 1.26
N ASP A 17 -11.13 20.62 2.28
CA ASP A 17 -10.90 21.71 3.23
C ASP A 17 -10.06 21.22 4.41
N ILE A 18 -8.73 21.28 4.25
CA ILE A 18 -7.76 20.85 5.26
C ILE A 18 -7.95 21.63 6.58
N LYS A 19 -8.25 22.92 6.51
CA LYS A 19 -8.44 23.77 7.69
C LYS A 19 -9.67 23.33 8.47
N ALA A 20 -10.80 23.17 7.80
CA ALA A 20 -12.04 22.73 8.44
C ALA A 20 -11.93 21.32 9.01
N LYS A 21 -11.21 20.41 8.32
CA LYS A 21 -10.92 19.06 8.86
C LYS A 21 -10.09 19.11 10.15
N ASN A 22 -9.04 19.92 10.18
CA ASN A 22 -8.19 20.07 11.35
C ASN A 22 -8.96 20.67 12.53
N GLU A 23 -9.74 21.72 12.30
CA GLU A 23 -10.60 22.34 13.33
C GLU A 23 -11.62 21.31 13.90
N LEU A 24 -12.22 20.49 13.04
CA LEU A 24 -13.15 19.43 13.48
C LEU A 24 -12.44 18.36 14.29
N LEU A 25 -11.24 17.95 13.87
CA LEU A 25 -10.44 16.95 14.55
C LEU A 25 -9.95 17.43 15.93
N GLU A 26 -9.49 18.68 16.01
CA GLU A 26 -9.10 19.31 17.28
C GLU A 26 -10.28 19.39 18.26
N LYS A 27 -11.42 19.85 17.78
CA LYS A 27 -12.65 19.91 18.57
C LYS A 27 -13.09 18.53 19.08
N TYR A 28 -13.00 17.51 18.24
CA TYR A 28 -13.25 16.13 18.63
C TYR A 28 -12.23 15.66 19.68
N GLY A 29 -10.93 15.86 19.43
CA GLY A 29 -9.85 15.50 20.36
C GLY A 29 -10.02 16.14 21.74
N GLU A 30 -10.32 17.44 21.79
CA GLU A 30 -10.58 18.15 23.06
C GLU A 30 -11.81 17.57 23.80
N SER A 31 -12.87 17.19 23.06
CA SER A 31 -14.08 16.61 23.67
C SER A 31 -13.84 15.24 24.33
N CYS A 32 -12.73 14.56 23.95
CA CYS A 32 -12.37 13.21 24.43
C CYS A 32 -11.14 13.21 25.37
N ARG A 33 -10.50 14.36 25.62
CA ARG A 33 -9.16 14.46 26.23
C ARG A 33 -9.09 13.91 27.66
N HIS A 34 -10.09 14.16 28.50
CA HIS A 34 -10.08 13.80 29.91
C HIS A 34 -11.20 12.84 30.30
N ASN A 35 -12.39 13.08 29.81
CA ASN A 35 -13.57 12.30 30.11
C ASN A 35 -14.51 12.22 28.90
N ILE A 36 -14.99 11.02 28.60
CA ILE A 36 -16.07 10.85 27.63
C ILE A 36 -17.39 11.20 28.33
N SER A 37 -18.18 12.09 27.74
CA SER A 37 -19.42 12.60 28.35
C SER A 37 -20.50 11.52 28.59
N GLY A 38 -20.40 10.37 27.94
CA GLY A 38 -21.40 9.31 27.95
C GLY A 38 -22.69 9.66 27.16
N LYS A 39 -22.79 10.85 26.59
CA LYS A 39 -23.92 11.21 25.72
C LYS A 39 -23.90 10.40 24.45
N THR A 40 -25.04 9.83 24.11
CA THR A 40 -25.21 9.02 22.91
C THR A 40 -26.11 9.72 21.90
N VAL A 41 -25.92 9.38 20.64
CA VAL A 41 -26.83 9.75 19.54
C VAL A 41 -27.31 8.45 18.88
N LYS A 42 -28.58 8.39 18.52
CA LYS A 42 -29.16 7.26 17.77
C LYS A 42 -29.08 7.58 16.30
N ILE A 43 -28.49 6.67 15.54
CA ILE A 43 -28.40 6.75 14.09
C ILE A 43 -29.01 5.44 13.54
N PRO A 44 -29.99 5.52 12.63
CA PRO A 44 -30.52 4.33 11.99
C PRO A 44 -29.41 3.57 11.25
N VAL A 45 -29.31 2.27 11.46
CA VAL A 45 -28.25 1.42 10.85
C VAL A 45 -28.28 1.52 9.32
N THR A 46 -29.46 1.61 8.73
CA THR A 46 -29.63 1.75 7.28
C THR A 46 -29.05 3.05 6.74
N GLU A 47 -29.21 4.14 7.45
CA GLU A 47 -28.64 5.45 7.08
C GLU A 47 -27.11 5.43 7.24
N ALA A 48 -26.63 4.90 8.36
CA ALA A 48 -25.20 4.73 8.58
C ALA A 48 -24.54 3.88 7.49
N ALA A 49 -25.12 2.73 7.18
CA ALA A 49 -24.61 1.83 6.15
C ALA A 49 -24.61 2.47 4.76
N LYS A 50 -25.69 3.20 4.41
CA LYS A 50 -25.77 3.93 3.13
C LYS A 50 -24.70 5.02 3.04
N SER A 51 -24.57 5.85 4.07
CA SER A 51 -23.58 6.93 4.09
C SER A 51 -22.14 6.41 4.00
N LEU A 52 -21.80 5.35 4.74
CA LEU A 52 -20.48 4.74 4.68
C LEU A 52 -20.17 4.15 3.29
N ARG A 53 -21.16 3.51 2.66
CA ARG A 53 -21.00 3.00 1.29
C ARG A 53 -20.78 4.12 0.28
N ASN A 54 -21.60 5.17 0.31
CA ASN A 54 -21.46 6.32 -0.57
C ASN A 54 -20.07 6.97 -0.41
N LYS A 55 -19.58 7.11 0.83
CA LYS A 55 -18.24 7.66 1.09
C LYS A 55 -17.13 6.75 0.55
N SER A 56 -17.26 5.44 0.72
CA SER A 56 -16.30 4.47 0.19
C SER A 56 -16.23 4.52 -1.32
N GLU A 57 -17.38 4.49 -2.00
CA GLU A 57 -17.45 4.58 -3.47
C GLU A 57 -16.89 5.91 -3.98
N TRP A 58 -17.28 7.03 -3.35
CA TRP A 58 -16.73 8.33 -3.67
C TRP A 58 -15.21 8.40 -3.49
N MET A 59 -14.68 7.86 -2.38
CA MET A 59 -13.25 7.86 -2.10
C MET A 59 -12.46 7.05 -3.15
N MET A 60 -12.96 5.86 -3.51
CA MET A 60 -12.32 5.04 -4.54
C MET A 60 -12.28 5.75 -5.89
N GLU A 61 -13.42 6.39 -6.27
CA GLU A 61 -13.49 7.13 -7.52
C GLU A 61 -12.61 8.39 -7.52
N HIS A 62 -12.55 9.07 -6.38
CA HIS A 62 -11.67 10.22 -6.20
C HIS A 62 -10.20 9.81 -6.38
N ILE A 63 -9.74 8.75 -5.70
CA ILE A 63 -8.36 8.23 -5.85
C ILE A 63 -8.06 7.85 -7.30
N ARG A 64 -8.97 7.15 -7.97
CA ARG A 64 -8.81 6.78 -9.39
C ARG A 64 -8.54 7.95 -10.30
N LYS A 65 -9.17 9.10 -10.02
CA LYS A 65 -9.08 10.32 -10.85
C LYS A 65 -7.93 11.22 -10.49
N THR A 66 -7.64 11.36 -9.18
CA THR A 66 -6.70 12.37 -8.69
C THR A 66 -5.30 11.84 -8.48
N GLU A 67 -5.16 10.54 -8.16
CA GLU A 67 -3.88 9.96 -7.79
C GLU A 67 -3.23 9.14 -8.93
N TRP A 68 -3.93 8.96 -10.04
CA TRP A 68 -3.38 8.22 -11.17
C TRP A 68 -2.35 9.05 -11.93
N VAL A 69 -1.12 8.53 -12.03
CA VAL A 69 -0.01 9.15 -12.75
C VAL A 69 0.51 8.23 -13.85
N THR A 70 1.13 8.80 -14.89
CA THR A 70 1.68 8.04 -16.01
C THR A 70 3.03 8.59 -16.42
N ASP A 71 3.85 7.75 -17.06
CA ASP A 71 5.13 8.17 -17.67
C ASP A 71 5.00 8.67 -19.12
N GLY A 72 3.79 8.66 -19.69
CA GLY A 72 3.55 9.00 -21.08
C GLY A 72 3.88 7.89 -22.09
N GLU A 73 4.44 6.76 -21.66
CA GLU A 73 4.82 5.60 -22.50
C GLU A 73 3.86 4.41 -22.32
N GLY A 74 2.72 4.63 -21.68
CA GLY A 74 1.70 3.61 -21.42
C GLY A 74 1.92 2.83 -20.12
N ASN A 75 2.83 3.27 -19.26
CA ASN A 75 2.94 2.82 -17.88
C ASN A 75 2.17 3.78 -16.98
N GLY A 76 1.63 3.25 -15.87
CA GLY A 76 0.88 4.06 -14.92
C GLY A 76 0.87 3.43 -13.53
N TRP A 77 0.71 4.26 -12.52
CA TRP A 77 0.65 3.88 -11.11
C TRP A 77 -0.08 4.96 -10.31
N PHE A 78 -0.35 4.68 -9.04
CA PHE A 78 -0.97 5.67 -8.16
C PHE A 78 0.08 6.45 -7.38
N ASN A 79 -0.15 7.75 -7.18
CA ASN A 79 0.55 8.50 -6.15
C ASN A 79 -0.04 8.12 -4.78
N GLY A 80 0.71 7.43 -3.97
CA GLY A 80 0.30 7.03 -2.62
C GLY A 80 0.75 7.99 -1.52
N TYR A 81 1.47 9.07 -1.86
CA TYR A 81 2.11 9.92 -0.85
C TYR A 81 2.15 11.40 -1.23
N TYR A 82 2.01 12.24 -0.22
CA TYR A 82 2.20 13.69 -0.33
C TYR A 82 3.25 14.16 0.66
N ASP A 83 4.08 15.12 0.26
CA ASP A 83 5.02 15.76 1.17
C ASP A 83 4.33 16.74 2.13
N ASN A 84 5.07 17.27 3.10
CA ASN A 84 4.54 18.23 4.08
C ASN A 84 4.05 19.56 3.46
N ASN A 85 4.35 19.80 2.19
CA ASN A 85 3.87 20.98 1.44
C ASN A 85 2.66 20.64 0.55
N GLY A 86 2.13 19.42 0.63
CA GLY A 86 1.00 18.94 -0.17
C GLY A 86 1.34 18.66 -1.63
N ARG A 87 2.62 18.40 -1.97
CA ARG A 87 3.03 18.01 -3.32
C ARG A 87 3.04 16.50 -3.45
N GLN A 88 2.59 16.00 -4.59
CA GLN A 88 2.69 14.57 -4.92
C GLN A 88 4.16 14.14 -4.90
N VAL A 89 4.40 12.96 -4.33
CA VAL A 89 5.74 12.38 -4.20
C VAL A 89 6.05 11.45 -5.37
N GLU A 90 5.04 10.85 -5.95
CA GLU A 90 5.17 9.88 -7.03
C GLU A 90 4.75 10.49 -8.38
N GLY A 91 5.35 9.99 -9.45
CA GLY A 91 5.14 10.48 -10.81
C GLY A 91 6.45 10.57 -11.59
N VAL A 92 6.45 11.35 -12.67
CA VAL A 92 7.67 11.75 -13.37
C VAL A 92 8.03 13.16 -12.91
N ILE A 93 9.04 13.27 -12.07
CA ILE A 93 9.47 14.51 -11.41
C ILE A 93 10.94 14.74 -11.80
N ASP A 94 11.24 15.89 -12.40
CA ASP A 94 12.58 16.23 -12.89
C ASP A 94 13.18 15.12 -13.79
N GLU A 95 12.39 14.62 -14.74
CA GLU A 95 12.74 13.51 -15.65
C GLU A 95 13.00 12.15 -14.98
N GLN A 96 12.77 12.05 -13.67
CA GLN A 96 12.93 10.84 -12.88
C GLN A 96 11.59 10.20 -12.55
N VAL A 97 11.51 8.88 -12.69
CA VAL A 97 10.34 8.11 -12.28
C VAL A 97 10.42 7.84 -10.79
N ARG A 98 9.41 8.32 -10.05
CA ARG A 98 9.20 8.03 -8.64
C ARG A 98 7.97 7.16 -8.50
N MET A 99 8.18 5.93 -8.08
CA MET A 99 7.14 4.93 -7.87
C MET A 99 7.39 4.19 -6.56
N MET A 100 6.34 3.97 -5.78
CA MET A 100 6.37 3.22 -4.53
C MET A 100 5.39 2.04 -4.60
N LEU A 101 5.86 0.84 -4.27
CA LEU A 101 5.05 -0.39 -4.34
C LEU A 101 3.86 -0.36 -3.37
N THR A 102 3.97 0.33 -2.24
CA THR A 102 2.96 0.33 -1.18
C THR A 102 1.61 0.87 -1.65
N GLY A 103 1.59 2.00 -2.36
CA GLY A 103 0.38 2.59 -2.93
C GLY A 103 -0.32 1.63 -3.88
N GLU A 104 0.46 0.92 -4.69
CA GLU A 104 -0.04 -0.05 -5.66
C GLU A 104 -0.67 -1.27 -5.00
N VAL A 105 0.00 -1.81 -3.99
CA VAL A 105 -0.52 -2.96 -3.24
C VAL A 105 -1.89 -2.64 -2.66
N PHE A 106 -2.03 -1.50 -2.00
CA PHE A 106 -3.30 -1.14 -1.37
C PHE A 106 -4.37 -0.75 -2.38
N SER A 107 -4.03 -0.08 -3.48
CA SER A 107 -5.00 0.25 -4.54
C SER A 107 -5.58 -1.00 -5.22
N ILE A 108 -4.76 -2.01 -5.46
CA ILE A 108 -5.18 -3.30 -6.01
C ILE A 108 -6.01 -4.06 -4.98
N MET A 109 -5.52 -4.19 -3.74
CA MET A 109 -6.14 -4.98 -2.67
C MET A 109 -7.51 -4.44 -2.27
N ALA A 110 -7.66 -3.12 -2.18
CA ALA A 110 -8.91 -2.45 -1.81
C ALA A 110 -9.94 -2.42 -2.94
N GLY A 111 -9.59 -2.82 -4.17
CA GLY A 111 -10.47 -2.72 -5.32
C GLY A 111 -10.57 -1.31 -5.92
N THR A 112 -9.69 -0.40 -5.50
CA THR A 112 -9.61 0.96 -6.06
C THR A 112 -9.12 0.91 -7.51
N ALA A 113 -8.03 0.19 -7.78
CA ALA A 113 -7.51 0.04 -9.14
C ALA A 113 -8.50 -0.75 -10.02
N THR A 114 -8.77 -0.27 -11.23
CA THR A 114 -9.48 -1.01 -12.28
C THR A 114 -8.58 -2.09 -12.87
N GLU A 115 -9.13 -3.02 -13.66
CA GLU A 115 -8.33 -4.06 -14.34
C GLU A 115 -7.27 -3.46 -15.27
N ASP A 116 -7.64 -2.44 -16.06
CA ASP A 116 -6.70 -1.73 -16.93
C ASP A 116 -5.59 -1.04 -16.13
N GLN A 117 -5.94 -0.44 -14.99
CA GLN A 117 -4.95 0.15 -14.08
C GLN A 117 -4.04 -0.90 -13.48
N ILE A 118 -4.55 -2.08 -13.09
CA ILE A 118 -3.71 -3.18 -12.59
C ILE A 118 -2.74 -3.65 -13.67
N MET A 119 -3.18 -3.80 -14.92
CA MET A 119 -2.29 -4.14 -16.04
C MET A 119 -1.18 -3.09 -16.24
N ALA A 120 -1.51 -1.81 -16.12
CA ALA A 120 -0.52 -0.74 -16.21
C ALA A 120 0.45 -0.76 -15.02
N ILE A 121 -0.06 -0.96 -13.79
CA ILE A 121 0.74 -1.09 -12.57
C ILE A 121 1.73 -2.25 -12.68
N THR A 122 1.29 -3.42 -13.15
CA THR A 122 2.18 -4.59 -13.28
C THR A 122 3.32 -4.33 -14.27
N LYS A 123 3.05 -3.66 -15.38
CA LYS A 123 4.09 -3.23 -16.34
C LYS A 123 5.06 -2.22 -15.71
N SER A 124 4.52 -1.24 -14.99
CA SER A 124 5.32 -0.23 -14.29
C SER A 124 6.21 -0.86 -13.22
N ALA A 125 5.65 -1.75 -12.40
CA ALA A 125 6.40 -2.46 -11.38
C ALA A 125 7.51 -3.34 -11.98
N ASP A 126 7.24 -4.03 -13.08
CA ASP A 126 8.23 -4.83 -13.80
C ASP A 126 9.36 -3.97 -14.38
N LYS A 127 9.03 -2.76 -14.87
CA LYS A 127 9.99 -1.84 -15.48
C LYS A 127 10.83 -1.10 -14.44
N TYR A 128 10.20 -0.62 -13.37
CA TYR A 128 10.80 0.35 -12.45
C TYR A 128 11.17 -0.23 -11.08
N LEU A 129 10.46 -1.26 -10.60
CA LEU A 129 10.67 -1.81 -9.25
C LEU A 129 11.31 -3.19 -9.25
N TYR A 130 11.23 -3.96 -10.33
CA TYR A 130 11.79 -5.31 -10.34
C TYR A 130 13.32 -5.29 -10.37
N ALA A 131 13.95 -5.71 -9.29
CA ALA A 131 15.39 -5.86 -9.15
C ALA A 131 15.84 -7.21 -9.72
N LYS A 132 16.32 -7.22 -10.96
CA LYS A 132 16.72 -8.45 -11.67
C LYS A 132 17.88 -9.20 -11.00
N ASP A 133 18.77 -8.45 -10.40
CA ASP A 133 19.96 -8.93 -9.68
C ASP A 133 19.62 -9.63 -8.36
N ILE A 134 18.55 -9.21 -7.69
CA ILE A 134 18.07 -9.78 -6.44
C ILE A 134 16.99 -10.83 -6.70
N GLY A 135 16.12 -10.59 -7.67
CA GLY A 135 14.95 -11.39 -7.97
C GLY A 135 13.75 -11.03 -7.12
N GLY A 136 13.34 -9.75 -7.13
CA GLY A 136 12.16 -9.30 -6.38
C GLY A 136 11.81 -7.85 -6.65
N TYR A 137 10.64 -7.43 -6.15
CA TYR A 137 10.16 -6.05 -6.30
C TYR A 137 10.65 -5.17 -5.16
N ARG A 138 11.31 -4.07 -5.50
CA ARG A 138 11.74 -3.04 -4.54
C ARG A 138 10.55 -2.27 -4.01
N LEU A 139 10.71 -1.71 -2.82
CA LEU A 139 9.67 -0.91 -2.19
C LEU A 139 9.43 0.42 -2.91
N ASN A 140 10.48 1.00 -3.44
CA ASN A 140 10.43 2.23 -4.23
C ASN A 140 11.61 2.32 -5.22
N THR A 141 11.45 3.18 -6.24
CA THR A 141 12.55 3.62 -7.10
C THR A 141 13.55 4.47 -6.31
N ASP A 142 14.79 4.59 -6.81
CA ASP A 142 15.73 5.56 -6.26
C ASP A 142 15.28 6.98 -6.61
N PHE A 143 15.10 7.83 -5.60
CA PHE A 143 14.70 9.21 -5.80
C PHE A 143 15.91 10.13 -6.03
N HIS A 144 17.15 9.61 -5.90
CA HIS A 144 18.41 10.34 -6.04
C HIS A 144 18.50 11.60 -5.17
N GLU A 145 17.65 11.72 -4.16
CA GLU A 145 17.65 12.81 -3.19
C GLU A 145 17.22 12.30 -1.80
N ILE A 146 17.64 13.02 -0.76
CA ILE A 146 17.20 12.75 0.61
C ILE A 146 16.03 13.66 0.93
N LYS A 147 14.84 13.06 1.11
CA LYS A 147 13.62 13.77 1.48
C LYS A 147 13.33 13.57 2.97
N THR A 148 13.92 14.39 3.80
CA THR A 148 13.76 14.31 5.26
C THR A 148 12.34 14.61 5.75
N ASP A 149 11.49 15.17 4.90
CA ASP A 149 10.08 15.47 5.12
C ASP A 149 9.12 14.30 4.84
N LEU A 150 9.64 13.15 4.35
CA LEU A 150 8.85 11.95 4.08
C LEU A 150 8.97 10.85 5.16
N GLY A 151 9.31 11.24 6.39
CA GLY A 151 9.44 10.31 7.50
C GLY A 151 10.73 9.49 7.46
N ARG A 152 10.74 8.33 8.18
CA ARG A 152 11.96 7.58 8.45
C ARG A 152 12.56 6.84 7.24
N MET A 153 11.82 6.64 6.16
CA MET A 153 12.28 5.86 5.02
C MET A 153 13.60 6.41 4.47
N PHE A 154 13.75 7.72 4.34
CA PHE A 154 14.99 8.37 3.91
C PHE A 154 16.09 8.47 4.99
N GLY A 155 15.86 7.90 6.17
CA GLY A 155 16.92 7.65 7.16
C GLY A 155 17.80 6.44 6.82
N PHE A 156 17.43 5.67 5.77
CA PHE A 156 18.18 4.52 5.27
C PHE A 156 18.77 4.81 3.90
N ALA A 157 19.95 4.25 3.62
CA ALA A 157 20.51 4.27 2.28
C ALA A 157 19.59 3.52 1.31
N TYR A 158 19.60 3.91 0.04
CA TYR A 158 18.82 3.21 -0.97
C TYR A 158 19.24 1.74 -1.09
N GLY A 159 18.26 0.85 -1.14
CA GLY A 159 18.44 -0.61 -1.10
C GLY A 159 18.41 -1.21 0.31
N GLU A 160 18.21 -0.38 1.34
CA GLU A 160 18.10 -0.83 2.73
C GLU A 160 16.72 -0.53 3.31
N LYS A 161 16.14 -1.51 4.01
CA LYS A 161 14.84 -1.40 4.69
C LYS A 161 13.75 -0.74 3.84
N GLU A 162 13.11 0.28 4.39
CA GLU A 162 11.99 0.97 3.74
C GLU A 162 12.40 1.83 2.54
N ASN A 163 13.70 2.01 2.28
CA ASN A 163 14.20 2.77 1.14
C ASN A 163 14.77 1.85 0.05
N GLY A 164 13.92 1.36 -0.83
CA GLY A 164 14.30 0.62 -2.04
C GLY A 164 14.80 -0.81 -1.83
N ALA A 165 14.73 -1.37 -0.62
CA ALA A 165 14.97 -2.81 -0.45
C ALA A 165 13.85 -3.65 -1.09
N VAL A 166 14.12 -4.92 -1.37
CA VAL A 166 13.06 -5.91 -1.65
C VAL A 166 12.45 -6.29 -0.31
N PHE A 167 11.38 -5.56 0.08
CA PHE A 167 10.74 -5.72 1.38
C PHE A 167 9.71 -6.83 1.31
N SER A 168 10.04 -7.98 1.91
CA SER A 168 9.34 -9.24 1.69
C SER A 168 7.86 -9.21 2.02
N HIS A 169 7.48 -8.55 3.11
CA HIS A 169 6.07 -8.43 3.49
C HIS A 169 5.25 -7.72 2.40
N MET A 170 5.74 -6.59 1.90
CA MET A 170 5.04 -5.83 0.87
C MET A 170 5.02 -6.56 -0.47
N ALA A 171 6.12 -7.25 -0.83
CA ALA A 171 6.18 -8.07 -2.03
C ALA A 171 5.17 -9.23 -2.00
N VAL A 172 4.98 -9.87 -0.84
CA VAL A 172 3.95 -10.91 -0.67
C VAL A 172 2.55 -10.33 -0.71
N MET A 173 2.32 -9.17 -0.10
CA MET A 173 1.02 -8.49 -0.18
C MET A 173 0.69 -8.09 -1.62
N TYR A 174 1.69 -7.68 -2.41
CA TYR A 174 1.53 -7.43 -3.85
C TYR A 174 1.06 -8.70 -4.59
N ALA A 175 1.74 -9.82 -4.39
CA ALA A 175 1.33 -11.11 -4.96
C ALA A 175 -0.10 -11.48 -4.56
N ASN A 176 -0.43 -11.38 -3.26
CA ASN A 176 -1.77 -11.67 -2.73
C ASN A 176 -2.85 -10.80 -3.38
N ALA A 177 -2.60 -9.49 -3.49
CA ALA A 177 -3.52 -8.56 -4.12
C ALA A 177 -3.77 -8.91 -5.59
N LEU A 178 -2.72 -9.25 -6.34
CA LEU A 178 -2.82 -9.67 -7.74
C LEU A 178 -3.64 -10.97 -7.90
N TYR A 179 -3.35 -11.99 -7.10
CA TYR A 179 -4.13 -13.24 -7.10
C TYR A 179 -5.62 -12.97 -6.85
N LYS A 180 -5.94 -12.20 -5.81
CA LYS A 180 -7.34 -11.84 -5.45
C LYS A 180 -8.08 -11.13 -6.57
N ARG A 181 -7.36 -10.41 -7.42
CA ARG A 181 -7.93 -9.68 -8.55
C ARG A 181 -7.87 -10.46 -9.87
N GLY A 182 -7.47 -11.75 -9.84
CA GLY A 182 -7.43 -12.64 -11.01
C GLY A 182 -6.16 -12.54 -11.85
N PHE A 183 -5.17 -11.76 -11.45
CA PHE A 183 -3.87 -11.62 -12.12
C PHE A 183 -2.90 -12.69 -11.59
N ALA A 184 -3.26 -13.95 -11.83
CA ALA A 184 -2.56 -15.10 -11.23
C ALA A 184 -1.12 -15.26 -11.74
N ALA A 185 -0.85 -14.95 -13.00
CA ALA A 185 0.49 -15.05 -13.58
C ALA A 185 1.46 -14.04 -12.95
N GLU A 186 1.02 -12.79 -12.81
CA GLU A 186 1.79 -11.71 -12.18
C GLU A 186 1.95 -11.95 -10.68
N GLY A 187 0.89 -12.43 -10.01
CA GLY A 187 0.94 -12.85 -8.61
C GLY A 187 1.93 -13.99 -8.38
N TYR A 188 1.94 -14.99 -9.26
CA TYR A 188 2.91 -16.10 -9.20
C TYR A 188 4.34 -15.60 -9.43
N LYS A 189 4.55 -14.70 -10.40
CA LYS A 189 5.85 -14.08 -10.64
C LYS A 189 6.38 -13.40 -9.39
N ALA A 190 5.57 -12.58 -8.75
CA ALA A 190 5.96 -11.87 -7.52
C ALA A 190 6.28 -12.84 -6.38
N LEU A 191 5.43 -13.85 -6.16
CA LEU A 191 5.60 -14.84 -5.09
C LEU A 191 6.82 -15.72 -5.31
N SER A 192 6.99 -16.25 -6.53
CA SER A 192 8.10 -17.14 -6.89
C SER A 192 9.45 -16.42 -6.91
N SER A 193 9.49 -15.13 -7.31
CA SER A 193 10.72 -14.36 -7.27
C SER A 193 11.25 -14.21 -5.85
N LEU A 194 10.38 -13.93 -4.89
CA LEU A 194 10.74 -13.85 -3.48
C LEU A 194 11.21 -15.20 -2.93
N TYR A 195 10.53 -16.30 -3.29
CA TYR A 195 10.94 -17.66 -2.92
C TYR A 195 12.33 -17.97 -3.46
N ASN A 196 12.57 -17.71 -4.74
CA ASN A 196 13.85 -18.01 -5.38
C ASN A 196 14.99 -17.18 -4.76
N ALA A 197 14.76 -15.92 -4.44
CA ALA A 197 15.72 -15.07 -3.73
C ALA A 197 16.06 -15.66 -2.34
N ALA A 198 15.05 -16.09 -1.59
CA ALA A 198 15.25 -16.71 -0.27
C ALA A 198 16.00 -18.04 -0.35
N MET A 199 15.68 -18.87 -1.34
CA MET A 199 16.32 -20.21 -1.53
C MET A 199 17.74 -20.14 -2.11
N ASN A 200 18.17 -19.01 -2.62
CA ASN A 200 19.54 -18.80 -3.04
C ASN A 200 20.44 -18.52 -1.81
N PHE A 201 20.74 -19.57 -1.04
CA PHE A 201 21.44 -19.45 0.24
C PHE A 201 22.85 -18.85 0.13
N GLU A 202 23.50 -18.99 -1.00
CA GLU A 202 24.82 -18.42 -1.23
C GLU A 202 24.80 -16.88 -1.22
N VAL A 203 23.67 -16.30 -1.66
CA VAL A 203 23.48 -14.85 -1.70
C VAL A 203 22.68 -14.36 -0.50
N SER A 204 21.51 -14.98 -0.25
CA SER A 204 20.59 -14.55 0.82
C SER A 204 21.16 -14.70 2.21
N ARG A 205 21.99 -15.72 2.42
CA ARG A 205 22.56 -16.08 3.74
C ARG A 205 21.47 -16.30 4.80
N ILE A 206 20.28 -16.72 4.36
CA ILE A 206 19.12 -16.99 5.22
C ILE A 206 18.81 -18.49 5.18
N TYR A 207 18.61 -19.11 6.34
CA TYR A 207 18.12 -20.47 6.48
C TYR A 207 17.62 -20.74 7.92
N PRO A 208 16.41 -21.32 8.08
CA PRO A 208 15.33 -21.40 7.08
C PRO A 208 14.47 -20.12 7.08
N GLY A 209 13.78 -19.87 5.97
CA GLY A 209 12.66 -18.93 5.95
C GLY A 209 12.83 -17.74 5.01
N ILE A 210 11.87 -16.83 5.12
CA ILE A 210 11.81 -15.59 4.36
C ILE A 210 12.21 -14.45 5.28
N PRO A 211 13.24 -13.64 4.92
CA PRO A 211 13.66 -12.51 5.74
C PRO A 211 12.64 -11.36 5.68
N GLU A 212 12.81 -10.36 6.56
CA GLU A 212 12.02 -9.13 6.47
C GLU A 212 12.27 -8.40 5.14
N TYR A 213 13.53 -8.33 4.71
CA TYR A 213 13.89 -7.75 3.42
C TYR A 213 15.21 -8.32 2.87
N PHE A 214 15.42 -8.13 1.56
CA PHE A 214 16.71 -8.33 0.91
C PHE A 214 17.28 -6.96 0.58
N ASN A 215 18.54 -6.72 0.99
CA ASN A 215 19.23 -5.47 0.72
C ASN A 215 19.75 -5.40 -0.72
N ALA A 216 20.45 -4.32 -1.06
CA ALA A 216 20.98 -4.08 -2.41
C ALA A 216 21.91 -5.19 -2.93
N SER A 217 22.56 -5.97 -2.05
CA SER A 217 23.38 -7.12 -2.43
C SER A 217 22.63 -8.45 -2.48
N GLY A 218 21.32 -8.46 -2.25
CA GLY A 218 20.50 -9.66 -2.19
C GLY A 218 20.62 -10.43 -0.87
N ARG A 219 21.33 -9.89 0.12
CA ARG A 219 21.42 -10.51 1.43
C ARG A 219 20.11 -10.30 2.19
N GLY A 220 19.56 -11.40 2.73
CA GLY A 220 18.41 -11.36 3.62
C GLY A 220 18.78 -10.88 5.01
N LEU A 221 17.92 -10.03 5.57
CA LEU A 221 18.11 -9.43 6.88
C LEU A 221 16.84 -9.57 7.72
N TYR A 222 17.01 -9.66 9.03
CA TYR A 222 15.92 -9.90 10.00
C TYR A 222 15.12 -11.16 9.67
N HIS A 223 15.73 -12.32 9.95
CA HIS A 223 15.21 -13.66 9.66
C HIS A 223 14.45 -14.32 10.83
N TYR A 224 14.03 -13.54 11.78
CA TYR A 224 13.13 -13.98 12.84
C TYR A 224 11.67 -13.72 12.44
N LEU A 225 10.75 -14.07 13.30
CA LEU A 225 9.32 -14.02 13.05
C LEU A 225 8.87 -12.62 12.55
N THR A 226 8.59 -12.50 11.25
CA THR A 226 8.09 -11.28 10.59
C THR A 226 6.76 -11.54 9.90
N GLY A 227 6.02 -10.49 9.56
CA GLY A 227 4.80 -10.59 8.76
C GLY A 227 5.01 -11.24 7.40
N ALA A 228 6.22 -11.23 6.85
CA ALA A 228 6.54 -11.77 5.54
C ALA A 228 6.24 -13.28 5.43
N ALA A 229 6.73 -14.08 6.36
CA ALA A 229 6.56 -15.53 6.32
C ALA A 229 5.08 -15.94 6.52
N SER A 230 4.37 -15.31 7.46
CA SER A 230 2.96 -15.60 7.71
C SER A 230 2.07 -15.19 6.51
N TRP A 231 2.33 -14.04 5.90
CA TRP A 231 1.63 -13.63 4.70
C TRP A 231 1.96 -14.52 3.49
N TYR A 232 3.19 -15.01 3.40
CA TYR A 232 3.58 -15.95 2.36
C TYR A 232 2.76 -17.26 2.46
N MET A 233 2.72 -17.85 3.65
CA MET A 233 1.92 -19.06 3.91
C MET A 233 0.43 -18.80 3.66
N LEU A 234 -0.10 -17.68 4.17
CA LEU A 234 -1.48 -17.27 3.94
C LEU A 234 -1.78 -17.21 2.44
N THR A 235 -0.95 -16.52 1.66
CA THR A 235 -1.14 -16.36 0.22
C THR A 235 -1.10 -17.70 -0.51
N VAL A 236 -0.17 -18.58 -0.15
CA VAL A 236 -0.11 -19.93 -0.75
C VAL A 236 -1.39 -20.71 -0.45
N ILE A 237 -1.84 -20.72 0.80
CA ILE A 237 -3.03 -21.49 1.20
C ILE A 237 -4.30 -20.89 0.56
N THR A 238 -4.49 -19.58 0.68
CA THR A 238 -5.78 -18.97 0.33
C THR A 238 -5.89 -18.62 -1.15
N GLU A 239 -4.79 -18.24 -1.80
CA GLU A 239 -4.82 -17.75 -3.18
C GLU A 239 -4.31 -18.78 -4.19
N VAL A 240 -3.20 -19.50 -3.86
CA VAL A 240 -2.66 -20.48 -4.80
C VAL A 240 -3.46 -21.78 -4.74
N PHE A 241 -3.76 -22.29 -3.53
CA PHE A 241 -4.56 -23.50 -3.35
C PHE A 241 -6.06 -23.24 -3.22
N GLY A 242 -6.48 -22.01 -3.02
CA GLY A 242 -7.90 -21.64 -2.91
C GLY A 242 -8.59 -22.12 -1.63
N VAL A 243 -7.83 -22.48 -0.60
CA VAL A 243 -8.40 -22.95 0.68
C VAL A 243 -8.70 -21.75 1.58
N ARG A 244 -9.97 -21.41 1.70
CA ARG A 244 -10.44 -20.29 2.53
C ARG A 244 -11.53 -20.76 3.47
N GLY A 245 -11.50 -20.28 4.71
CA GLY A 245 -12.68 -20.34 5.60
C GLY A 245 -13.63 -19.18 5.25
N GLU A 246 -14.91 -19.46 5.12
CA GLU A 246 -15.95 -18.47 4.87
C GLU A 246 -17.12 -18.68 5.82
N ALA A 247 -17.39 -17.68 6.67
CA ALA A 247 -18.52 -17.64 7.60
C ALA A 247 -18.69 -18.88 8.52
N GLY A 248 -17.61 -19.63 8.75
CA GLY A 248 -17.61 -20.83 9.62
C GLY A 248 -17.65 -22.16 8.86
N ASP A 249 -17.60 -22.12 7.54
CA ASP A 249 -17.49 -23.29 6.66
C ASP A 249 -16.06 -23.50 6.16
#